data_4f5f5da82cff985bec25e92832d2dd7c
#
_entry.id   4f5f5da82cff985bec25e92832d2dd7c
#
_cell.length_a   1.000
_cell.length_b   1.000
_cell.length_c   1.000
_cell.angle_alpha   90.00
_cell.angle_beta   90.00
_cell.angle_gamma   90.00
#
_symmetry.space_group_name_H-M   'P 1'
#
loop_
_entity.id
_entity.type
_entity.pdbx_description
1 polymer ?
#
loop_
_entity_poly.entity_id
_entity_poly.type
_entity_poly.pdbx_seq_one_letter_code
_entity_poly.pdbx_strand_id
1 'polypeptide(L)'
;MSGIILTPYDGAILGPIAKVLGYLMEGIFFVLDKIGIPNVGLSIILFTIVIYLLLMPLTIKQQKFSKLSAKMNPELQAIQAKYKNRKDNDSMMAMNAETQAVYAKYGVSPSGSCVQLLIQMPILFALYRVIYAMPAYVTKIGDTFRVLADQIIATDKGSFLLNSETSTISSAVKMYSKSLDTNLSNGIIDVLNKLSSSDMSEISAHYNLADLTYNGQLILSNDSTRGLIDTYNNFLGINIGNSPSYMVSQAWNHPDGIQWLGLIVAVIIPVLSALTQWINTKLMPQASTGTSGNAQQDSMAQSMKMMNTMMPLMSAFFCFTLPAGMGLYWIAGSVVRSIQQVVINKHIDKMDIDEIIKKNESKREEKLKKAGIDPKTLNKNATINTRSVNAAPKKSMTQKAAVKSVSDKEKNEAAKDSIGSYAKNAKPGSLAAKANMVRDYNEKNNK
;
A
#
# COMPACT_ATOMS: atom_id res chain seq x y z
N MET A 1 32.81 -17.34 0.67
CA MET A 1 31.42 -17.74 0.35
C MET A 1 30.79 -16.62 -0.41
N SER A 2 30.85 -16.69 -1.75
CA SER A 2 30.20 -15.71 -2.63
C SER A 2 28.71 -16.06 -2.58
N GLY A 3 27.94 -15.28 -1.85
CA GLY A 3 26.48 -15.39 -1.89
C GLY A 3 26.01 -15.17 -3.33
N ILE A 4 25.60 -16.24 -3.97
CA ILE A 4 25.04 -16.21 -5.32
C ILE A 4 23.65 -15.64 -5.17
N ILE A 5 23.53 -14.38 -5.46
CA ILE A 5 22.29 -13.62 -5.42
C ILE A 5 21.53 -14.01 -6.69
N LEU A 6 20.55 -14.92 -6.57
CA LEU A 6 19.45 -15.04 -7.50
C LEU A 6 18.81 -13.66 -7.67
N THR A 7 18.04 -13.39 -8.69
CA THR A 7 17.60 -12.04 -9.05
C THR A 7 16.73 -11.37 -7.96
N PRO A 8 17.31 -10.81 -6.87
CA PRO A 8 16.54 -10.03 -5.92
C PRO A 8 16.06 -8.77 -6.64
N TYR A 9 14.91 -8.28 -6.22
CA TYR A 9 14.38 -7.05 -6.78
C TYR A 9 15.31 -5.85 -6.50
N ASP A 10 15.80 -5.21 -7.55
CA ASP A 10 16.84 -4.15 -7.53
C ASP A 10 16.30 -2.71 -7.67
N GLY A 11 14.97 -2.54 -7.65
CA GLY A 11 14.35 -1.21 -7.75
C GLY A 11 14.85 -0.24 -6.66
N ALA A 12 15.11 1.01 -7.03
CA ALA A 12 15.78 2.02 -6.20
C ALA A 12 15.14 2.23 -4.80
N ILE A 13 13.82 2.10 -4.66
CA ILE A 13 13.09 2.28 -3.39
C ILE A 13 12.75 0.93 -2.74
N LEU A 14 12.20 0.01 -3.52
CA LEU A 14 11.75 -1.27 -3.01
C LEU A 14 12.87 -2.29 -2.83
N GLY A 15 13.97 -2.18 -3.57
CA GLY A 15 15.11 -3.09 -3.49
C GLY A 15 15.72 -3.17 -2.09
N PRO A 16 16.14 -2.04 -1.49
CA PRO A 16 16.65 -2.03 -0.12
C PRO A 16 15.68 -2.60 0.91
N ILE A 17 14.38 -2.30 0.78
CA ILE A 17 13.33 -2.83 1.67
C ILE A 17 13.20 -4.34 1.47
N ALA A 18 13.10 -4.81 0.24
CA ALA A 18 13.00 -6.24 -0.08
C ALA A 18 14.23 -7.01 0.41
N LYS A 19 15.42 -6.42 0.34
CA LYS A 19 16.67 -7.03 0.85
C LYS A 19 16.63 -7.21 2.37
N VAL A 20 16.20 -6.20 3.12
CA VAL A 20 16.05 -6.29 4.59
C VAL A 20 14.99 -7.35 4.96
N LEU A 21 13.85 -7.33 4.28
CA LEU A 21 12.79 -8.33 4.47
C LEU A 21 13.27 -9.73 4.08
N GLY A 22 14.07 -9.85 3.04
CA GLY A 22 14.69 -11.10 2.61
C GLY A 22 15.60 -11.69 3.69
N TYR A 23 16.47 -10.90 4.31
CA TYR A 23 17.30 -11.37 5.43
C TYR A 23 16.48 -11.86 6.62
N LEU A 24 15.36 -11.19 6.90
CA LEU A 24 14.45 -11.65 7.95
C LEU A 24 13.82 -13.00 7.60
N MET A 25 13.38 -13.17 6.34
CA MET A 25 12.80 -14.42 5.84
C MET A 25 13.83 -15.55 5.87
N GLU A 26 15.06 -15.31 5.41
CA GLU A 26 16.19 -16.24 5.49
C GLU A 26 16.44 -16.68 6.93
N GLY A 27 16.53 -15.73 7.88
CA GLY A 27 16.75 -16.04 9.28
C GLY A 27 15.64 -16.90 9.88
N ILE A 28 14.37 -16.62 9.56
CA ILE A 28 13.24 -17.44 10.03
C ILE A 28 13.29 -18.84 9.43
N PHE A 29 13.49 -18.94 8.11
CA PHE A 29 13.58 -20.24 7.45
C PHE A 29 14.77 -21.06 7.98
N PHE A 30 15.93 -20.45 8.20
CA PHE A 30 17.10 -21.08 8.78
C PHE A 30 16.82 -21.67 10.17
N VAL A 31 16.12 -20.93 11.03
CA VAL A 31 15.72 -21.43 12.36
C VAL A 31 14.78 -22.63 12.23
N LEU A 32 13.78 -22.53 11.36
CA LEU A 32 12.84 -23.63 11.11
C LEU A 32 13.55 -24.88 10.56
N ASP A 33 14.47 -24.68 9.64
CA ASP A 33 15.27 -25.77 9.07
C ASP A 33 16.15 -26.46 10.14
N LYS A 34 16.76 -25.70 11.04
CA LYS A 34 17.56 -26.24 12.16
C LYS A 34 16.76 -27.06 13.13
N ILE A 35 15.48 -26.76 13.33
CA ILE A 35 14.59 -27.58 14.18
C ILE A 35 13.88 -28.70 13.41
N GLY A 36 14.25 -28.94 12.14
CA GLY A 36 13.75 -30.02 11.30
C GLY A 36 12.39 -29.76 10.64
N ILE A 37 11.94 -28.51 10.57
CA ILE A 37 10.66 -28.11 9.95
C ILE A 37 10.91 -27.05 8.83
N PRO A 38 11.64 -27.38 7.76
CA PRO A 38 11.92 -26.45 6.67
C PRO A 38 10.67 -26.20 5.84
N ASN A 39 9.80 -25.29 6.28
CA ASN A 39 8.50 -25.05 5.67
C ASN A 39 8.28 -23.57 5.36
N VAL A 40 8.06 -23.27 4.07
CA VAL A 40 7.85 -21.90 3.57
C VAL A 40 6.54 -21.30 4.10
N GLY A 41 5.46 -22.08 4.19
CA GLY A 41 4.17 -21.60 4.71
C GLY A 41 4.28 -21.15 6.17
N LEU A 42 4.94 -21.94 7.00
CA LEU A 42 5.21 -21.57 8.39
C LEU A 42 6.14 -20.35 8.47
N SER A 43 7.16 -20.28 7.60
CA SER A 43 8.04 -19.11 7.50
C SER A 43 7.27 -17.84 7.17
N ILE A 44 6.32 -17.89 6.23
CA ILE A 44 5.46 -16.75 5.86
C ILE A 44 4.62 -16.30 7.06
N ILE A 45 4.05 -17.23 7.83
CA ILE A 45 3.23 -16.89 9.00
C ILE A 45 4.09 -16.21 10.07
N LEU A 46 5.24 -16.80 10.45
CA LEU A 46 6.14 -16.24 11.44
C LEU A 46 6.70 -14.90 11.02
N PHE A 47 7.12 -14.80 9.76
CA PHE A 47 7.57 -13.56 9.16
C PHE A 47 6.49 -12.46 9.24
N THR A 48 5.25 -12.81 8.94
CA THR A 48 4.12 -11.89 9.03
C THR A 48 3.93 -11.40 10.46
N ILE A 49 3.96 -12.29 11.45
CA ILE A 49 3.86 -11.92 12.87
C ILE A 49 4.97 -10.94 13.25
N VAL A 50 6.22 -11.25 12.91
CA VAL A 50 7.39 -10.41 13.25
C VAL A 50 7.24 -9.02 12.62
N ILE A 51 6.88 -8.93 11.33
CA ILE A 51 6.70 -7.63 10.65
C ILE A 51 5.60 -6.80 11.30
N TYR A 52 4.44 -7.40 11.62
CA TYR A 52 3.37 -6.65 12.29
C TYR A 52 3.72 -6.23 13.72
N LEU A 53 4.54 -7.02 14.44
CA LEU A 53 5.08 -6.62 15.74
C LEU A 53 6.05 -5.43 15.61
N LEU A 54 6.94 -5.44 14.62
CA LEU A 54 7.85 -4.33 14.34
C LEU A 54 7.09 -3.05 13.95
N LEU A 55 5.98 -3.19 13.22
CA LEU A 55 5.12 -2.07 12.82
C LEU A 55 4.13 -1.64 13.91
N MET A 56 4.06 -2.34 15.05
CA MET A 56 3.10 -2.05 16.12
C MET A 56 3.15 -0.60 16.64
N PRO A 57 4.32 0.06 16.84
CA PRO A 57 4.35 1.46 17.26
C PRO A 57 3.68 2.40 16.26
N LEU A 58 3.82 2.11 14.96
CA LEU A 58 3.17 2.87 13.90
C LEU A 58 1.64 2.63 13.92
N THR A 59 1.23 1.38 14.09
CA THR A 59 -0.19 1.01 14.18
C THR A 59 -0.88 1.68 15.38
N ILE A 60 -0.21 1.77 16.55
CA ILE A 60 -0.74 2.48 17.72
C ILE A 60 -0.97 3.97 17.43
N LYS A 61 -0.01 4.64 16.77
CA LYS A 61 -0.17 6.06 16.39
C LYS A 61 -1.36 6.24 15.44
N GLN A 62 -1.53 5.33 14.50
CA GLN A 62 -2.64 5.33 13.56
C GLN A 62 -3.99 5.15 14.26
N GLN A 63 -4.09 4.21 15.18
CA GLN A 63 -5.33 3.97 15.91
C GLN A 63 -5.73 5.18 16.77
N LYS A 64 -4.75 5.83 17.42
CA LYS A 64 -4.97 7.10 18.13
C LYS A 64 -5.52 8.17 17.18
N PHE A 65 -4.89 8.33 16.01
CA PHE A 65 -5.36 9.26 14.98
C PHE A 65 -6.80 8.93 14.53
N SER A 66 -7.10 7.65 14.28
CA SER A 66 -8.43 7.21 13.86
C SER A 66 -9.50 7.51 14.92
N LYS A 67 -9.21 7.28 16.20
CA LYS A 67 -10.14 7.61 17.31
C LYS A 67 -10.34 9.11 17.49
N LEU A 68 -9.27 9.91 17.42
CA LEU A 68 -9.38 11.36 17.45
C LEU A 68 -10.21 11.88 16.27
N SER A 69 -10.00 11.33 15.08
CA SER A 69 -10.77 11.65 13.88
C SER A 69 -12.24 11.29 14.04
N ALA A 70 -12.55 10.12 14.62
CA ALA A 70 -13.93 9.72 14.89
C ALA A 70 -14.63 10.68 15.87
N LYS A 71 -13.93 11.14 16.93
CA LYS A 71 -14.48 12.11 17.90
C LYS A 71 -14.62 13.51 17.31
N MET A 72 -13.79 13.87 16.34
CA MET A 72 -13.82 15.15 15.63
C MET A 72 -14.97 15.22 14.59
N ASN A 73 -15.38 14.09 14.01
CA ASN A 73 -16.36 14.04 12.92
C ASN A 73 -17.69 14.76 13.21
N PRO A 74 -18.33 14.67 14.40
CA PRO A 74 -19.55 15.41 14.69
C PRO A 74 -19.37 16.93 14.56
N GLU A 75 -18.24 17.49 15.03
CA GLU A 75 -17.95 18.92 14.88
C GLU A 75 -17.76 19.32 13.41
N LEU A 76 -17.10 18.48 12.62
CA LEU A 76 -16.96 18.71 11.18
C LEU A 76 -18.30 18.66 10.45
N GLN A 77 -19.18 17.72 10.81
CA GLN A 77 -20.53 17.62 10.24
C GLN A 77 -21.37 18.85 10.59
N ALA A 78 -21.27 19.38 11.83
CA ALA A 78 -21.96 20.59 12.24
C ALA A 78 -21.50 21.81 11.42
N ILE A 79 -20.19 21.95 11.18
CA ILE A 79 -19.64 23.01 10.31
C ILE A 79 -20.19 22.87 8.89
N GLN A 80 -20.18 21.67 8.34
CA GLN A 80 -20.65 21.43 6.98
C GLN A 80 -22.16 21.69 6.84
N ALA A 81 -22.96 21.26 7.82
CA ALA A 81 -24.40 21.57 7.87
C ALA A 81 -24.66 23.08 7.88
N LYS A 82 -23.84 23.86 8.61
CA LYS A 82 -23.91 25.32 8.68
C LYS A 82 -23.73 25.99 7.32
N TYR A 83 -22.90 25.40 6.44
CA TYR A 83 -22.56 25.96 5.12
C TYR A 83 -23.21 25.21 3.93
N LYS A 84 -24.11 24.24 4.19
CA LYS A 84 -24.69 23.30 3.20
C LYS A 84 -25.25 23.96 1.93
N ASN A 85 -25.85 25.15 2.03
CA ASN A 85 -26.52 25.83 0.92
C ASN A 85 -25.76 27.09 0.44
N ARG A 86 -24.50 27.28 0.87
CA ARG A 86 -23.71 28.46 0.55
C ARG A 86 -22.57 28.06 -0.38
N LYS A 87 -22.61 28.58 -1.62
CA LYS A 87 -21.61 28.28 -2.66
C LYS A 87 -20.73 29.49 -2.98
N ASP A 88 -20.91 30.61 -2.25
CA ASP A 88 -20.11 31.80 -2.40
C ASP A 88 -18.69 31.59 -1.85
N ASN A 89 -17.70 32.23 -2.46
CA ASN A 89 -16.29 32.08 -2.09
C ASN A 89 -16.03 32.43 -0.62
N ASP A 90 -16.69 33.43 -0.08
CA ASP A 90 -16.52 33.85 1.32
C ASP A 90 -17.00 32.79 2.30
N SER A 91 -18.14 32.15 2.03
CA SER A 91 -18.66 31.04 2.82
C SER A 91 -17.77 29.81 2.73
N MET A 92 -17.19 29.52 1.54
CA MET A 92 -16.24 28.42 1.39
C MET A 92 -14.94 28.67 2.15
N MET A 93 -14.41 29.89 2.12
CA MET A 93 -13.23 30.28 2.90
C MET A 93 -13.49 30.20 4.40
N ALA A 94 -14.67 30.66 4.87
CA ALA A 94 -15.06 30.56 6.27
C ALA A 94 -15.22 29.09 6.73
N MET A 95 -15.85 28.23 5.92
CA MET A 95 -15.96 26.79 6.17
C MET A 95 -14.59 26.12 6.29
N ASN A 96 -13.68 26.44 5.36
CA ASN A 96 -12.31 25.91 5.40
C ASN A 96 -11.54 26.37 6.63
N ALA A 97 -11.69 27.63 7.05
CA ALA A 97 -11.06 28.16 8.25
C ALA A 97 -11.59 27.48 9.53
N GLU A 98 -12.91 27.30 9.66
CA GLU A 98 -13.52 26.59 10.79
C GLU A 98 -13.09 25.12 10.79
N THR A 99 -13.07 24.45 9.63
CA THR A 99 -12.61 23.08 9.48
C THR A 99 -11.13 22.93 9.92
N GLN A 100 -10.25 23.83 9.48
CA GLN A 100 -8.85 23.83 9.89
C GLN A 100 -8.69 24.08 11.40
N ALA A 101 -9.53 24.93 11.99
CA ALA A 101 -9.52 25.18 13.43
C ALA A 101 -9.86 23.91 14.22
N VAL A 102 -10.84 23.10 13.76
CA VAL A 102 -11.20 21.83 14.38
C VAL A 102 -10.05 20.81 14.23
N TYR A 103 -9.48 20.65 13.04
CA TYR A 103 -8.29 19.78 12.86
C TYR A 103 -7.15 20.15 13.81
N ALA A 104 -6.90 21.45 13.97
CA ALA A 104 -5.85 21.92 14.83
C ALA A 104 -6.16 21.73 16.33
N LYS A 105 -7.44 21.85 16.76
CA LYS A 105 -7.92 21.56 18.12
C LYS A 105 -7.64 20.11 18.49
N TYR A 106 -7.98 19.18 17.62
CA TYR A 106 -7.76 17.75 17.83
C TYR A 106 -6.31 17.31 17.60
N GLY A 107 -5.46 18.15 17.03
CA GLY A 107 -4.06 17.83 16.69
C GLY A 107 -3.94 16.78 15.61
N VAL A 108 -4.94 16.67 14.72
CA VAL A 108 -4.97 15.76 13.58
C VAL A 108 -4.77 16.54 12.29
N SER A 109 -4.22 15.87 11.27
CA SER A 109 -4.03 16.44 9.94
C SER A 109 -4.96 15.76 8.94
N PRO A 110 -5.56 16.47 7.97
CA PRO A 110 -6.34 15.88 6.89
C PRO A 110 -5.57 14.81 6.11
N SER A 111 -4.26 14.98 5.97
CA SER A 111 -3.35 14.05 5.29
C SER A 111 -2.82 12.91 6.17
N GLY A 112 -3.17 12.86 7.46
CA GLY A 112 -2.60 11.89 8.40
C GLY A 112 -2.88 10.43 8.04
N SER A 113 -4.05 10.13 7.47
CA SER A 113 -4.41 8.81 6.95
C SER A 113 -3.65 8.45 5.66
N CYS A 114 -3.37 9.43 4.79
CA CYS A 114 -2.66 9.21 3.54
C CYS A 114 -1.17 8.89 3.77
N VAL A 115 -0.54 9.51 4.76
CA VAL A 115 0.88 9.26 5.11
C VAL A 115 1.10 7.79 5.45
N GLN A 116 0.15 7.18 6.15
CA GLN A 116 0.26 5.76 6.46
C GLN A 116 0.20 4.88 5.21
N LEU A 117 -0.72 5.16 4.29
CA LEU A 117 -0.80 4.41 3.02
C LEU A 117 0.53 4.51 2.26
N LEU A 118 1.15 5.70 2.23
CA LEU A 118 2.46 5.93 1.61
C LEU A 118 3.59 5.11 2.25
N ILE A 119 3.55 4.88 3.57
CA ILE A 119 4.53 4.03 4.27
C ILE A 119 4.22 2.55 4.06
N GLN A 120 2.94 2.16 4.12
CA GLN A 120 2.51 0.77 4.05
C GLN A 120 2.70 0.15 2.66
N MET A 121 2.46 0.93 1.58
CA MET A 121 2.51 0.42 0.21
C MET A 121 3.89 -0.10 -0.21
N PRO A 122 5.01 0.63 0.01
CA PRO A 122 6.34 0.11 -0.31
C PRO A 122 6.67 -1.18 0.45
N ILE A 123 6.27 -1.27 1.72
CA ILE A 123 6.48 -2.48 2.54
C ILE A 123 5.69 -3.66 1.97
N LEU A 124 4.42 -3.43 1.61
CA LEU A 124 3.57 -4.46 1.01
C LEU A 124 4.13 -4.98 -0.32
N PHE A 125 4.57 -4.07 -1.21
CA PHE A 125 5.15 -4.47 -2.49
C PHE A 125 6.50 -5.18 -2.34
N ALA A 126 7.35 -4.74 -1.43
CA ALA A 126 8.60 -5.41 -1.15
C ALA A 126 8.38 -6.82 -0.56
N LEU A 127 7.41 -6.95 0.34
CA LEU A 127 6.99 -8.22 0.91
C LEU A 127 6.47 -9.18 -0.17
N TYR A 128 5.60 -8.68 -1.06
CA TYR A 128 5.12 -9.44 -2.20
C TYR A 128 6.30 -9.99 -3.02
N ARG A 129 7.33 -9.17 -3.28
CA ARG A 129 8.53 -9.60 -4.03
C ARG A 129 9.30 -10.71 -3.31
N VAL A 130 9.45 -10.63 -1.99
CA VAL A 130 10.14 -11.66 -1.20
C VAL A 130 9.40 -12.99 -1.24
N ILE A 131 8.09 -12.98 -1.00
CA ILE A 131 7.27 -14.21 -1.02
C ILE A 131 7.19 -14.80 -2.43
N TYR A 132 7.09 -13.94 -3.45
CA TYR A 132 6.93 -14.36 -4.83
C TYR A 132 8.22 -14.92 -5.45
N ALA A 133 9.38 -14.50 -4.98
CA ALA A 133 10.69 -14.94 -5.44
C ALA A 133 11.50 -15.59 -4.32
N MET A 134 10.88 -16.52 -3.59
CA MET A 134 11.46 -17.17 -2.41
C MET A 134 12.88 -17.74 -2.65
N PRO A 135 13.20 -18.40 -3.77
CA PRO A 135 14.56 -18.88 -4.05
C PRO A 135 15.61 -17.77 -4.07
N ALA A 136 15.23 -16.52 -4.39
CA ALA A 136 16.14 -15.37 -4.41
C ALA A 136 16.48 -14.83 -3.02
N TYR A 137 15.69 -15.19 -2.00
CA TYR A 137 15.82 -14.65 -0.63
C TYR A 137 16.12 -15.71 0.42
N VAL A 138 15.92 -17.00 0.11
CA VAL A 138 16.20 -18.14 1.00
C VAL A 138 17.24 -19.02 0.33
N THR A 139 18.47 -18.97 0.84
CA THR A 139 19.65 -19.59 0.24
C THR A 139 19.46 -21.08 0.00
N LYS A 140 18.97 -21.82 0.97
CA LYS A 140 18.75 -23.27 0.87
C LYS A 140 17.76 -23.63 -0.24
N ILE A 141 16.69 -22.84 -0.42
CA ILE A 141 15.72 -23.05 -1.49
C ILE A 141 16.37 -22.71 -2.84
N GLY A 142 17.08 -21.58 -2.92
CA GLY A 142 17.81 -21.17 -4.11
C GLY A 142 18.82 -22.22 -4.58
N ASP A 143 19.61 -22.78 -3.66
CA ASP A 143 20.59 -23.82 -3.96
C ASP A 143 19.93 -25.12 -4.44
N THR A 144 18.79 -25.49 -3.86
CA THR A 144 17.98 -26.63 -4.33
C THR A 144 17.55 -26.47 -5.77
N PHE A 145 17.00 -25.28 -6.14
CA PHE A 145 16.61 -25.00 -7.53
C PHE A 145 17.82 -24.87 -8.46
N ARG A 146 18.99 -24.47 -7.95
CA ARG A 146 20.21 -24.35 -8.75
C ARG A 146 20.64 -25.69 -9.31
N VAL A 147 20.57 -26.77 -8.54
CA VAL A 147 20.89 -28.12 -9.05
C VAL A 147 20.05 -28.46 -10.26
N LEU A 148 18.75 -28.14 -10.25
CA LEU A 148 17.86 -28.35 -11.40
C LEU A 148 18.28 -27.47 -12.59
N ALA A 149 18.55 -26.19 -12.31
CA ALA A 149 18.96 -25.23 -13.36
C ALA A 149 20.29 -25.62 -14.03
N ASP A 150 21.27 -26.10 -13.26
CA ASP A 150 22.57 -26.53 -13.76
C ASP A 150 22.41 -27.76 -14.67
N GLN A 151 21.56 -28.73 -14.32
CA GLN A 151 21.24 -29.87 -15.17
C GLN A 151 20.56 -29.45 -16.48
N ILE A 152 19.59 -28.52 -16.43
CA ILE A 152 18.91 -27.97 -17.61
C ILE A 152 19.91 -27.27 -18.53
N ILE A 153 20.83 -26.46 -17.97
CA ILE A 153 21.86 -25.77 -18.73
C ILE A 153 22.85 -26.73 -19.36
N ALA A 154 23.27 -27.76 -18.63
CA ALA A 154 24.21 -28.77 -19.09
C ALA A 154 23.64 -29.60 -20.24
N THR A 155 22.32 -29.83 -20.28
CA THR A 155 21.66 -30.65 -21.33
C THR A 155 21.58 -29.91 -22.66
N ASP A 156 20.95 -28.72 -22.69
CA ASP A 156 20.66 -27.99 -23.93
C ASP A 156 20.66 -26.47 -23.78
N LYS A 157 21.29 -25.95 -22.70
CA LYS A 157 21.25 -24.53 -22.30
C LYS A 157 19.82 -24.01 -22.05
N GLY A 158 18.90 -24.91 -21.69
CA GLY A 158 17.51 -24.55 -21.42
C GLY A 158 16.67 -24.38 -22.69
N SER A 159 17.13 -24.83 -23.86
CA SER A 159 16.46 -24.58 -25.14
C SER A 159 15.02 -25.11 -25.17
N PHE A 160 14.76 -26.32 -24.67
CA PHE A 160 13.40 -26.85 -24.56
C PHE A 160 12.51 -26.02 -23.66
N LEU A 161 13.00 -25.62 -22.47
CA LEU A 161 12.27 -24.79 -21.51
C LEU A 161 11.94 -23.41 -22.11
N LEU A 162 12.94 -22.77 -22.76
CA LEU A 162 12.82 -21.41 -23.29
C LEU A 162 11.91 -21.32 -24.52
N ASN A 163 11.80 -22.39 -25.30
CA ASN A 163 10.97 -22.48 -26.51
C ASN A 163 9.70 -23.32 -26.29
N SER A 164 9.31 -23.58 -25.02
CA SER A 164 8.12 -24.38 -24.74
C SER A 164 6.85 -23.71 -25.29
N GLU A 165 6.02 -24.53 -25.97
CA GLU A 165 4.70 -24.13 -26.50
C GLU A 165 3.62 -24.14 -25.39
N THR A 166 3.89 -24.79 -24.26
CA THR A 166 2.98 -24.81 -23.09
C THR A 166 2.77 -23.39 -22.58
N SER A 167 1.52 -22.92 -22.59
CA SER A 167 1.16 -21.51 -22.36
C SER A 167 1.63 -20.98 -21.01
N THR A 168 1.63 -21.82 -19.97
CA THR A 168 2.07 -21.48 -18.61
C THR A 168 3.58 -21.31 -18.54
N ILE A 169 4.33 -22.23 -19.14
CA ILE A 169 5.81 -22.17 -19.22
C ILE A 169 6.23 -20.97 -20.05
N SER A 170 5.66 -20.80 -21.24
CA SER A 170 5.94 -19.66 -22.14
C SER A 170 5.65 -18.31 -21.46
N SER A 171 4.59 -18.23 -20.67
CA SER A 171 4.26 -17.02 -19.88
C SER A 171 5.30 -16.74 -18.79
N ALA A 172 5.79 -17.76 -18.10
CA ALA A 172 6.86 -17.63 -17.10
C ALA A 172 8.18 -17.19 -17.78
N VAL A 173 8.56 -17.79 -18.90
CA VAL A 173 9.75 -17.41 -19.68
C VAL A 173 9.68 -15.94 -20.11
N LYS A 174 8.55 -15.48 -20.66
CA LYS A 174 8.35 -14.07 -21.03
C LYS A 174 8.44 -13.12 -19.82
N MET A 175 7.88 -13.53 -18.68
CA MET A 175 7.93 -12.74 -17.45
C MET A 175 9.35 -12.52 -16.95
N TYR A 176 10.23 -13.51 -17.10
CA TYR A 176 11.61 -13.48 -16.63
C TYR A 176 12.65 -13.30 -17.75
N SER A 177 12.25 -12.86 -18.95
CA SER A 177 13.15 -12.65 -20.09
C SER A 177 14.39 -11.82 -19.71
N LYS A 178 14.20 -10.69 -19.03
CA LYS A 178 15.32 -9.86 -18.56
C LYS A 178 16.27 -10.60 -17.61
N SER A 179 15.76 -11.44 -16.72
CA SER A 179 16.57 -12.26 -15.82
C SER A 179 17.37 -13.30 -16.59
N LEU A 180 16.73 -13.96 -17.56
CA LEU A 180 17.35 -14.94 -18.46
C LEU A 180 18.46 -14.31 -19.29
N ASP A 181 18.26 -13.10 -19.84
CA ASP A 181 19.28 -12.36 -20.61
C ASP A 181 20.47 -11.94 -19.74
N THR A 182 20.23 -11.61 -18.48
CA THR A 182 21.27 -11.12 -17.56
C THR A 182 22.11 -12.27 -16.97
N ASN A 183 21.42 -13.34 -16.54
CA ASN A 183 22.04 -14.54 -15.97
C ASN A 183 21.12 -15.73 -16.20
N LEU A 184 21.50 -16.61 -17.12
CA LEU A 184 20.68 -17.74 -17.56
C LEU A 184 20.31 -18.67 -16.40
N SER A 185 21.24 -19.01 -15.50
CA SER A 185 20.98 -19.90 -14.37
C SER A 185 19.93 -19.28 -13.41
N ASN A 186 20.10 -18.01 -13.06
CA ASN A 186 19.13 -17.31 -12.21
C ASN A 186 17.77 -17.17 -12.90
N GLY A 187 17.73 -16.87 -14.19
CA GLY A 187 16.50 -16.78 -14.97
C GLY A 187 15.76 -18.10 -15.03
N ILE A 188 16.48 -19.22 -15.23
CA ILE A 188 15.88 -20.57 -15.21
C ILE A 188 15.29 -20.86 -13.82
N ILE A 189 15.99 -20.53 -12.72
CA ILE A 189 15.47 -20.70 -11.36
C ILE A 189 14.19 -19.89 -11.16
N ASP A 190 14.17 -18.64 -11.61
CA ASP A 190 12.99 -17.77 -11.54
C ASP A 190 11.81 -18.37 -12.32
N VAL A 191 12.05 -18.95 -13.50
CA VAL A 191 11.04 -19.66 -14.29
C VAL A 191 10.55 -20.89 -13.53
N LEU A 192 11.45 -21.80 -13.12
CA LEU A 192 11.11 -23.04 -12.41
C LEU A 192 10.27 -22.77 -11.15
N ASN A 193 10.57 -21.70 -10.40
CA ASN A 193 9.80 -21.30 -9.22
C ASN A 193 8.36 -20.87 -9.54
N LYS A 194 8.03 -20.65 -10.82
CA LYS A 194 6.67 -20.27 -11.27
C LYS A 194 5.88 -21.41 -11.90
N LEU A 195 6.54 -22.49 -12.17
CA LEU A 195 5.89 -23.64 -12.78
C LEU A 195 4.90 -24.27 -11.80
N SER A 196 3.77 -24.69 -12.34
CA SER A 196 2.84 -25.57 -11.63
C SER A 196 3.45 -26.97 -11.45
N SER A 197 2.86 -27.78 -10.62
CA SER A 197 3.33 -29.18 -10.43
C SER A 197 3.29 -29.98 -11.75
N SER A 198 2.29 -29.75 -12.62
CA SER A 198 2.21 -30.41 -13.95
C SER A 198 3.30 -29.92 -14.89
N ASP A 199 3.55 -28.60 -14.96
CA ASP A 199 4.61 -28.05 -15.79
C ASP A 199 5.99 -28.54 -15.34
N MET A 200 6.22 -28.62 -14.02
CA MET A 200 7.44 -29.17 -13.45
C MET A 200 7.64 -30.65 -13.82
N SER A 201 6.56 -31.43 -13.87
CA SER A 201 6.63 -32.85 -14.32
C SER A 201 7.03 -32.96 -15.79
N GLU A 202 6.50 -32.10 -16.68
CA GLU A 202 6.87 -32.02 -18.08
C GLU A 202 8.37 -31.70 -18.25
N ILE A 203 8.86 -30.69 -17.56
CA ILE A 203 10.26 -30.28 -17.58
C ILE A 203 11.16 -31.36 -16.97
N SER A 204 10.74 -32.02 -15.88
CA SER A 204 11.46 -33.10 -15.22
C SER A 204 11.64 -34.31 -16.14
N ALA A 205 10.60 -34.69 -16.90
CA ALA A 205 10.66 -35.80 -17.83
C ALA A 205 11.64 -35.52 -18.97
N HIS A 206 11.67 -34.30 -19.49
CA HIS A 206 12.57 -33.93 -20.60
C HIS A 206 14.05 -33.91 -20.18
N TYR A 207 14.32 -33.31 -19.00
CA TYR A 207 15.69 -33.09 -18.55
C TYR A 207 16.23 -34.14 -17.59
N ASN A 208 15.47 -35.22 -17.32
CA ASN A 208 15.81 -36.28 -16.38
C ASN A 208 16.13 -35.75 -14.96
N LEU A 209 15.24 -34.87 -14.43
CA LEU A 209 15.46 -34.21 -13.15
C LEU A 209 15.02 -35.07 -11.94
N ALA A 210 14.33 -36.19 -12.17
CA ALA A 210 13.66 -36.97 -11.12
C ALA A 210 14.61 -37.51 -10.05
N ASP A 211 15.84 -37.89 -10.44
CA ASP A 211 16.83 -38.52 -9.54
C ASP A 211 17.83 -37.52 -8.96
N LEU A 212 17.68 -36.23 -9.25
CA LEU A 212 18.58 -35.21 -8.74
C LEU A 212 18.40 -35.02 -7.23
N THR A 213 19.53 -34.92 -6.53
CA THR A 213 19.57 -34.77 -5.09
C THR A 213 20.31 -33.49 -4.68
N TYR A 214 19.90 -32.93 -3.57
CA TYR A 214 20.61 -31.88 -2.85
C TYR A 214 20.82 -32.32 -1.39
N ASN A 215 22.10 -32.34 -0.96
CA ASN A 215 22.50 -32.86 0.34
C ASN A 215 21.97 -34.30 0.63
N GLY A 216 21.95 -35.17 -0.39
CA GLY A 216 21.52 -36.56 -0.28
C GLY A 216 19.99 -36.76 -0.23
N GLN A 217 19.19 -35.74 -0.40
CA GLN A 217 17.73 -35.80 -0.46
C GLN A 217 17.24 -35.48 -1.89
N LEU A 218 16.22 -36.19 -2.36
CA LEU A 218 15.59 -35.92 -3.66
C LEU A 218 15.05 -34.49 -3.71
N ILE A 219 15.26 -33.81 -4.83
CA ILE A 219 14.76 -32.45 -5.04
C ILE A 219 13.28 -32.48 -5.43
N LEU A 220 12.92 -33.30 -6.39
CA LEU A 220 11.54 -33.51 -6.84
C LEU A 220 10.97 -34.78 -6.18
N SER A 221 9.66 -34.78 -5.96
CA SER A 221 8.98 -35.96 -5.42
C SER A 221 8.85 -37.05 -6.49
N ASN A 222 8.93 -38.30 -6.05
CA ASN A 222 8.54 -39.47 -6.83
C ASN A 222 7.46 -40.27 -6.08
N ASP A 223 7.02 -41.42 -6.64
CA ASP A 223 5.94 -42.25 -6.08
C ASP A 223 6.19 -42.71 -4.62
N SER A 224 7.46 -42.82 -4.23
CA SER A 224 7.85 -43.38 -2.94
C SER A 224 8.41 -42.33 -1.96
N THR A 225 8.94 -41.24 -2.45
CA THR A 225 9.70 -40.28 -1.64
C THR A 225 9.28 -38.85 -1.94
N ARG A 226 8.95 -38.11 -0.88
CA ARG A 226 8.68 -36.65 -1.02
C ARG A 226 10.00 -35.90 -1.23
N GLY A 227 10.05 -35.09 -2.28
CA GLY A 227 11.19 -34.23 -2.59
C GLY A 227 11.27 -32.98 -1.71
N LEU A 228 12.41 -32.31 -1.77
CA LEU A 228 12.68 -31.10 -0.99
C LEU A 228 11.72 -29.94 -1.35
N ILE A 229 11.45 -29.73 -2.63
CA ILE A 229 10.54 -28.66 -3.09
C ILE A 229 9.15 -28.87 -2.52
N ASP A 230 8.63 -30.09 -2.54
CA ASP A 230 7.34 -30.40 -1.91
C ASP A 230 7.38 -30.28 -0.40
N THR A 231 8.49 -30.66 0.24
CA THR A 231 8.68 -30.50 1.68
C THR A 231 8.64 -29.04 2.09
N TYR A 232 9.31 -28.16 1.32
CA TYR A 232 9.31 -26.72 1.58
C TYR A 232 7.94 -26.09 1.36
N ASN A 233 7.24 -26.50 0.31
CA ASN A 233 5.99 -25.89 -0.14
C ASN A 233 4.73 -26.54 0.43
N ASN A 234 4.81 -27.71 1.05
CA ASN A 234 3.63 -28.39 1.61
C ASN A 234 3.30 -27.85 3.00
N PHE A 235 2.30 -27.02 3.10
CA PHE A 235 1.77 -26.50 4.34
C PHE A 235 0.38 -27.07 4.60
N LEU A 236 0.25 -27.89 5.65
CA LEU A 236 -1.01 -28.59 6.03
C LEU A 236 -1.65 -29.38 4.87
N GLY A 237 -0.83 -30.03 4.05
CA GLY A 237 -1.32 -30.80 2.89
C GLY A 237 -1.56 -29.98 1.62
N ILE A 238 -1.37 -28.67 1.68
CA ILE A 238 -1.55 -27.75 0.54
C ILE A 238 -0.18 -27.36 -0.01
N ASN A 239 0.04 -27.53 -1.30
CA ASN A 239 1.20 -26.97 -1.97
C ASN A 239 0.98 -25.46 -2.17
N ILE A 240 1.66 -24.65 -1.35
CA ILE A 240 1.52 -23.19 -1.36
C ILE A 240 2.15 -22.49 -2.56
N GLY A 241 2.94 -23.20 -3.35
CA GLY A 241 3.44 -22.71 -4.64
C GLY A 241 2.36 -22.66 -5.72
N ASN A 242 1.35 -23.55 -5.62
CA ASN A 242 0.23 -23.56 -6.57
C ASN A 242 -0.82 -22.51 -6.22
N SER A 243 -1.53 -22.00 -7.24
CA SER A 243 -2.69 -21.14 -7.01
C SER A 243 -3.94 -21.98 -6.70
N PRO A 244 -4.88 -21.46 -5.88
CA PRO A 244 -6.16 -22.12 -5.68
C PRO A 244 -6.94 -22.39 -6.97
N SER A 245 -6.88 -21.49 -7.96
CA SER A 245 -7.49 -21.70 -9.29
C SER A 245 -6.92 -22.92 -10.00
N TYR A 246 -5.60 -23.11 -9.95
CA TYR A 246 -4.94 -24.30 -10.48
C TYR A 246 -5.38 -25.56 -9.71
N MET A 247 -5.39 -25.52 -8.39
CA MET A 247 -5.83 -26.66 -7.56
C MET A 247 -7.30 -27.04 -7.82
N VAL A 248 -8.19 -26.05 -8.04
CA VAL A 248 -9.58 -26.30 -8.46
C VAL A 248 -9.61 -27.00 -9.81
N SER A 249 -8.85 -26.53 -10.80
CA SER A 249 -8.77 -27.16 -12.13
C SER A 249 -8.27 -28.59 -12.04
N GLN A 250 -7.25 -28.87 -11.26
CA GLN A 250 -6.70 -30.20 -11.03
C GLN A 250 -7.73 -31.13 -10.36
N ALA A 251 -8.41 -30.68 -9.33
CA ALA A 251 -9.41 -31.46 -8.60
C ALA A 251 -10.66 -31.74 -9.44
N TRP A 252 -11.04 -30.80 -10.31
CA TRP A 252 -12.20 -30.93 -11.21
C TRP A 252 -11.94 -31.88 -12.38
N ASN A 253 -10.74 -31.80 -12.98
CA ASN A 253 -10.36 -32.58 -14.16
C ASN A 253 -9.55 -33.83 -13.83
N HIS A 254 -9.63 -34.34 -12.59
CA HIS A 254 -8.87 -35.51 -12.20
C HIS A 254 -9.34 -36.77 -12.96
N PRO A 255 -8.43 -37.66 -13.44
CA PRO A 255 -8.80 -38.83 -14.24
C PRO A 255 -9.81 -39.77 -13.58
N ASP A 256 -9.73 -39.92 -12.24
CA ASP A 256 -10.62 -40.77 -11.44
C ASP A 256 -11.95 -40.10 -11.03
N GLY A 257 -12.24 -38.94 -11.62
CA GLY A 257 -13.43 -38.13 -11.32
C GLY A 257 -13.17 -36.98 -10.34
N ILE A 258 -14.19 -36.17 -10.08
CA ILE A 258 -14.08 -34.96 -9.29
C ILE A 258 -13.58 -35.23 -7.85
N GLN A 259 -12.47 -34.66 -7.49
CA GLN A 259 -11.92 -34.74 -6.14
C GLN A 259 -12.51 -33.65 -5.23
N TRP A 260 -13.62 -33.93 -4.58
CA TRP A 260 -14.35 -32.98 -3.72
C TRP A 260 -13.50 -32.40 -2.59
N LEU A 261 -12.65 -33.24 -1.95
CA LEU A 261 -11.76 -32.77 -0.89
C LEU A 261 -10.75 -31.74 -1.44
N GLY A 262 -10.18 -32.00 -2.61
CA GLY A 262 -9.28 -31.06 -3.29
C GLY A 262 -9.94 -29.73 -3.60
N LEU A 263 -11.19 -29.75 -4.05
CA LEU A 263 -11.98 -28.51 -4.28
C LEU A 263 -12.21 -27.72 -3.00
N ILE A 264 -12.61 -28.38 -1.91
CA ILE A 264 -12.81 -27.73 -0.62
C ILE A 264 -11.50 -27.10 -0.13
N VAL A 265 -10.40 -27.82 -0.19
CA VAL A 265 -9.06 -27.34 0.21
C VAL A 265 -8.63 -26.14 -0.64
N ALA A 266 -8.86 -26.17 -1.95
CA ALA A 266 -8.51 -25.08 -2.84
C ALA A 266 -9.31 -23.80 -2.54
N VAL A 267 -10.60 -23.92 -2.21
CA VAL A 267 -11.49 -22.76 -1.97
C VAL A 267 -11.35 -22.20 -0.55
N ILE A 268 -10.87 -23.00 0.41
CA ILE A 268 -10.79 -22.57 1.82
C ILE A 268 -9.87 -21.35 2.01
N ILE A 269 -8.76 -21.25 1.27
CA ILE A 269 -7.81 -20.13 1.37
C ILE A 269 -8.44 -18.80 0.93
N PRO A 270 -9.04 -18.66 -0.28
CA PRO A 270 -9.74 -17.45 -0.67
C PRO A 270 -10.89 -17.06 0.28
N VAL A 271 -11.67 -18.06 0.75
CA VAL A 271 -12.78 -17.82 1.69
C VAL A 271 -12.26 -17.32 3.04
N LEU A 272 -11.25 -17.96 3.62
CA LEU A 272 -10.63 -17.51 4.88
C LEU A 272 -10.00 -16.13 4.73
N SER A 273 -9.38 -15.83 3.59
CA SER A 273 -8.83 -14.51 3.30
C SER A 273 -9.93 -13.44 3.30
N ALA A 274 -11.05 -13.68 2.61
CA ALA A 274 -12.17 -12.75 2.59
C ALA A 274 -12.79 -12.58 3.99
N LEU A 275 -12.99 -13.68 4.72
CA LEU A 275 -13.58 -13.69 6.06
C LEU A 275 -12.72 -12.93 7.06
N THR A 276 -11.42 -13.24 7.11
CA THR A 276 -10.48 -12.57 8.04
C THR A 276 -10.32 -11.09 7.70
N GLN A 277 -10.30 -10.73 6.42
CA GLN A 277 -10.28 -9.33 5.98
C GLN A 277 -11.57 -8.60 6.34
N TRP A 278 -12.74 -9.26 6.20
CA TRP A 278 -14.02 -8.68 6.60
C TRP A 278 -14.09 -8.43 8.09
N ILE A 279 -13.64 -9.39 8.93
CA ILE A 279 -13.53 -9.23 10.38
C ILE A 279 -12.62 -8.04 10.72
N ASN A 280 -11.44 -7.97 10.10
CA ASN A 280 -10.49 -6.88 10.30
C ASN A 280 -11.13 -5.51 9.96
N THR A 281 -11.86 -5.41 8.84
CA THR A 281 -12.57 -4.19 8.44
C THR A 281 -13.65 -3.80 9.45
N LYS A 282 -14.37 -4.76 10.04
CA LYS A 282 -15.38 -4.51 11.07
C LYS A 282 -14.79 -4.03 12.41
N LEU A 283 -13.59 -4.48 12.75
CA LEU A 283 -12.88 -4.08 13.97
C LEU A 283 -12.25 -2.68 13.85
N MET A 284 -12.02 -2.18 12.63
CA MET A 284 -11.48 -0.84 12.44
C MET A 284 -12.51 0.22 12.86
N PRO A 285 -12.08 1.27 13.61
CA PRO A 285 -12.94 2.40 13.90
C PRO A 285 -13.37 3.06 12.59
N GLN A 286 -14.62 2.92 12.23
CA GLN A 286 -15.16 3.59 11.05
C GLN A 286 -15.46 5.04 11.43
N ALA A 287 -14.89 5.99 10.69
CA ALA A 287 -15.37 7.36 10.73
C ALA A 287 -16.85 7.33 10.35
N SER A 288 -17.72 7.74 11.28
CA SER A 288 -19.16 7.79 11.03
C SER A 288 -19.43 8.79 9.89
N THR A 289 -19.64 8.26 8.69
CA THR A 289 -20.03 9.03 7.53
C THR A 289 -21.53 9.26 7.62
N GLY A 290 -21.95 10.25 8.43
CA GLY A 290 -23.33 10.74 8.37
C GLY A 290 -23.58 11.32 6.97
N THR A 291 -24.74 11.07 6.41
CA THR A 291 -25.24 11.74 5.20
C THR A 291 -25.34 13.23 5.47
N SER A 292 -24.39 14.00 4.98
CA SER A 292 -24.27 15.44 5.29
C SER A 292 -25.03 16.31 4.26
N GLY A 293 -25.65 15.68 3.25
CA GLY A 293 -26.36 16.39 2.19
C GLY A 293 -25.47 17.23 1.27
N ASN A 294 -24.15 17.05 1.35
CA ASN A 294 -23.19 17.63 0.44
C ASN A 294 -22.74 16.57 -0.56
N ALA A 295 -23.05 16.73 -1.84
CA ALA A 295 -22.77 15.74 -2.89
C ALA A 295 -21.29 15.27 -2.93
N GLN A 296 -20.36 16.16 -2.60
CA GLN A 296 -18.93 15.85 -2.62
C GLN A 296 -18.48 15.01 -1.42
N GLN A 297 -19.13 15.16 -0.27
CA GLN A 297 -18.84 14.40 0.94
C GLN A 297 -19.59 13.08 0.97
N ASP A 298 -20.84 13.07 0.47
CA ASP A 298 -21.61 11.86 0.29
C ASP A 298 -20.90 10.94 -0.72
N SER A 299 -20.25 11.48 -1.78
CA SER A 299 -19.45 10.71 -2.71
C SER A 299 -18.19 10.13 -2.05
N MET A 300 -17.53 10.87 -1.16
CA MET A 300 -16.36 10.40 -0.41
C MET A 300 -16.75 9.31 0.61
N ALA A 301 -17.86 9.50 1.31
CA ALA A 301 -18.44 8.51 2.22
C ALA A 301 -18.85 7.23 1.50
N GLN A 302 -19.48 7.37 0.33
CA GLN A 302 -19.85 6.26 -0.52
C GLN A 302 -18.62 5.54 -1.08
N SER A 303 -17.57 6.26 -1.48
CA SER A 303 -16.30 5.70 -1.93
C SER A 303 -15.62 4.90 -0.82
N MET A 304 -15.60 5.39 0.41
CA MET A 304 -15.08 4.64 1.57
C MET A 304 -15.91 3.39 1.87
N LYS A 305 -17.23 3.48 1.81
CA LYS A 305 -18.11 2.33 2.01
C LYS A 305 -17.91 1.29 0.91
N MET A 306 -17.81 1.73 -0.36
CA MET A 306 -17.52 0.86 -1.49
C MET A 306 -16.15 0.20 -1.31
N MET A 307 -15.10 0.94 -0.98
CA MET A 307 -13.77 0.42 -0.74
C MET A 307 -13.77 -0.64 0.38
N ASN A 308 -14.44 -0.38 1.51
CA ASN A 308 -14.55 -1.33 2.62
C ASN A 308 -15.30 -2.61 2.25
N THR A 309 -16.27 -2.54 1.34
CA THR A 309 -17.04 -3.70 0.88
C THR A 309 -16.30 -4.45 -0.23
N MET A 310 -15.66 -3.74 -1.14
CA MET A 310 -14.92 -4.34 -2.27
C MET A 310 -13.60 -4.97 -1.85
N MET A 311 -12.94 -4.46 -0.79
CA MET A 311 -11.62 -4.92 -0.36
C MET A 311 -11.59 -6.42 0.01
N PRO A 312 -12.54 -6.98 0.80
CA PRO A 312 -12.59 -8.42 1.05
C PRO A 312 -12.82 -9.26 -0.22
N LEU A 313 -13.65 -8.78 -1.15
CA LEU A 313 -13.91 -9.46 -2.42
C LEU A 313 -12.67 -9.47 -3.33
N MET A 314 -11.97 -8.32 -3.43
CA MET A 314 -10.68 -8.24 -4.14
C MET A 314 -9.64 -9.17 -3.51
N SER A 315 -9.58 -9.21 -2.18
CA SER A 315 -8.68 -10.12 -1.46
C SER A 315 -8.95 -11.58 -1.83
N ALA A 316 -10.22 -12.00 -1.86
CA ALA A 316 -10.61 -13.36 -2.29
C ALA A 316 -10.19 -13.63 -3.75
N PHE A 317 -10.44 -12.67 -4.66
CA PHE A 317 -10.07 -12.81 -6.07
C PHE A 317 -8.56 -12.96 -6.27
N PHE A 318 -7.75 -12.11 -5.63
CA PHE A 318 -6.30 -12.23 -5.70
C PHE A 318 -5.80 -13.52 -5.04
N CYS A 319 -6.37 -13.91 -3.90
CA CYS A 319 -6.04 -15.18 -3.26
C CYS A 319 -6.38 -16.39 -4.13
N PHE A 320 -7.40 -16.30 -4.97
CA PHE A 320 -7.78 -17.38 -5.88
C PHE A 320 -6.81 -17.53 -7.06
N THR A 321 -6.26 -16.41 -7.55
CA THR A 321 -5.43 -16.37 -8.76
C THR A 321 -3.92 -16.42 -8.50
N LEU A 322 -3.48 -15.98 -7.31
CA LEU A 322 -2.06 -15.99 -6.94
C LEU A 322 -1.70 -17.28 -6.19
N PRO A 323 -0.39 -17.62 -6.09
CA PRO A 323 0.06 -18.75 -5.28
C PRO A 323 -0.50 -18.72 -3.85
N ALA A 324 -0.90 -19.88 -3.32
CA ALA A 324 -1.55 -20.00 -2.02
C ALA A 324 -0.71 -19.43 -0.85
N GLY A 325 0.61 -19.37 -0.99
CA GLY A 325 1.50 -18.70 -0.04
C GLY A 325 1.18 -17.22 0.17
N MET A 326 0.73 -16.52 -0.89
CA MET A 326 0.24 -15.14 -0.77
C MET A 326 -1.08 -15.07 0.01
N GLY A 327 -1.96 -16.05 -0.18
CA GLY A 327 -3.19 -16.20 0.60
C GLY A 327 -2.90 -16.40 2.09
N LEU A 328 -1.92 -17.24 2.42
CA LEU A 328 -1.46 -17.44 3.81
C LEU A 328 -0.97 -16.14 4.45
N TYR A 329 -0.17 -15.35 3.71
CA TYR A 329 0.26 -14.03 4.16
C TYR A 329 -0.94 -13.11 4.46
N TRP A 330 -1.94 -13.05 3.59
CA TRP A 330 -3.13 -12.21 3.79
C TRP A 330 -3.97 -12.66 4.98
N ILE A 331 -4.18 -13.97 5.13
CA ILE A 331 -4.90 -14.55 6.28
C ILE A 331 -4.15 -14.23 7.57
N ALA A 332 -2.86 -14.59 7.66
CA ALA A 332 -2.02 -14.34 8.82
C ALA A 332 -1.97 -12.83 9.17
N GLY A 333 -1.74 -11.98 8.16
CA GLY A 333 -1.73 -10.54 8.35
C GLY A 333 -3.07 -9.97 8.84
N SER A 334 -4.19 -10.47 8.35
CA SER A 334 -5.53 -10.04 8.80
C SER A 334 -5.82 -10.50 10.23
N VAL A 335 -5.43 -11.72 10.58
CA VAL A 335 -5.57 -12.24 11.95
C VAL A 335 -4.71 -11.44 12.93
N VAL A 336 -3.43 -11.23 12.62
CA VAL A 336 -2.51 -10.47 13.49
C VAL A 336 -3.02 -9.02 13.66
N ARG A 337 -3.43 -8.35 12.57
CA ARG A 337 -4.04 -7.01 12.65
C ARG A 337 -5.31 -6.99 13.49
N SER A 338 -6.17 -8.00 13.38
CA SER A 338 -7.41 -8.09 14.17
C SER A 338 -7.09 -8.21 15.67
N ILE A 339 -6.11 -9.05 16.03
CA ILE A 339 -5.64 -9.17 17.41
C ILE A 339 -5.04 -7.85 17.90
N GLN A 340 -4.14 -7.25 17.12
CA GLN A 340 -3.54 -5.94 17.44
C GLN A 340 -4.61 -4.88 17.61
N GLN A 341 -5.63 -4.85 16.75
CA GLN A 341 -6.74 -3.90 16.80
C GLN A 341 -7.49 -3.99 18.13
N VAL A 342 -7.82 -5.22 18.57
CA VAL A 342 -8.53 -5.44 19.85
C VAL A 342 -7.66 -4.99 21.04
N VAL A 343 -6.37 -5.38 21.04
CA VAL A 343 -5.44 -5.02 22.13
C VAL A 343 -5.22 -3.49 22.19
N ILE A 344 -4.96 -2.88 21.03
CA ILE A 344 -4.71 -1.44 20.95
C ILE A 344 -5.97 -0.65 21.29
N ASN A 345 -7.16 -1.08 20.82
CA ASN A 345 -8.41 -0.44 21.17
C ASN A 345 -8.62 -0.43 22.69
N LYS A 346 -8.45 -1.57 23.37
CA LYS A 346 -8.53 -1.64 24.84
C LYS A 346 -7.53 -0.72 25.54
N HIS A 347 -6.33 -0.54 24.98
CA HIS A 347 -5.32 0.37 25.52
C HIS A 347 -5.71 1.83 25.33
N ILE A 348 -6.19 2.19 24.12
CA ILE A 348 -6.58 3.57 23.81
C ILE A 348 -7.90 3.95 24.51
N ASP A 349 -8.82 3.00 24.76
CA ASP A 349 -10.06 3.25 25.51
C ASP A 349 -9.81 3.65 26.96
N LYS A 350 -8.67 3.24 27.53
CA LYS A 350 -8.22 3.65 28.87
C LYS A 350 -7.55 5.04 28.88
N MET A 351 -7.23 5.61 27.71
CA MET A 351 -6.65 6.94 27.63
C MET A 351 -7.75 8.00 27.70
N ASP A 352 -7.53 9.03 28.50
CA ASP A 352 -8.39 10.22 28.49
C ASP A 352 -8.14 11.02 27.20
N ILE A 353 -9.04 10.83 26.23
CA ILE A 353 -8.97 11.51 24.94
C ILE A 353 -9.16 13.02 25.12
N ASP A 354 -9.94 13.46 26.12
CA ASP A 354 -10.16 14.88 26.39
C ASP A 354 -8.91 15.55 26.94
N GLU A 355 -8.11 14.83 27.76
CA GLU A 355 -6.80 15.31 28.18
C GLU A 355 -5.83 15.44 26.98
N ILE A 356 -5.85 14.48 26.04
CA ILE A 356 -5.04 14.56 24.81
C ILE A 356 -5.43 15.78 23.98
N ILE A 357 -6.73 16.04 23.82
CA ILE A 357 -7.23 17.19 23.08
C ILE A 357 -6.78 18.49 23.75
N LYS A 358 -6.96 18.63 25.07
CA LYS A 358 -6.49 19.80 25.85
C LYS A 358 -4.99 20.03 25.67
N LYS A 359 -4.19 18.95 25.70
CA LYS A 359 -2.74 19.04 25.50
C LYS A 359 -2.38 19.49 24.08
N ASN A 360 -3.12 19.04 23.06
CA ASN A 360 -2.93 19.49 21.69
C ASN A 360 -3.33 20.96 21.51
N GLU A 361 -4.41 21.39 22.14
CA GLU A 361 -4.89 22.76 22.13
C GLU A 361 -3.87 23.71 22.82
N SER A 362 -3.34 23.36 24.00
CA SER A 362 -2.29 24.10 24.67
C SER A 362 -1.01 24.21 23.82
N LYS A 363 -0.57 23.13 23.21
CA LYS A 363 0.58 23.15 22.29
C LYS A 363 0.35 24.03 21.05
N ARG A 364 -0.88 24.08 20.54
CA ARG A 364 -1.26 24.98 19.45
C ARG A 364 -1.18 26.43 19.89
N GLU A 365 -1.76 26.78 21.05
CA GLU A 365 -1.70 28.13 21.59
C GLU A 365 -0.26 28.60 21.81
N GLU A 366 0.59 27.73 22.34
CA GLU A 366 2.02 28.02 22.53
C GLU A 366 2.74 28.27 21.19
N LYS A 367 2.46 27.47 20.16
CA LYS A 367 3.01 27.67 18.81
C LYS A 367 2.54 28.98 18.17
N LEU A 368 1.26 29.33 18.35
CA LEU A 368 0.71 30.57 17.83
C LEU A 368 1.32 31.79 18.56
N LYS A 369 1.46 31.72 19.89
CA LYS A 369 2.14 32.75 20.68
C LYS A 369 3.60 32.94 20.26
N LYS A 370 4.34 31.85 20.02
CA LYS A 370 5.73 31.89 19.49
C LYS A 370 5.81 32.48 18.08
N ALA A 371 4.75 32.34 17.28
CA ALA A 371 4.65 32.95 15.95
C ALA A 371 4.11 34.41 15.99
N GLY A 372 3.90 34.99 17.16
CA GLY A 372 3.37 36.35 17.31
C GLY A 372 1.88 36.52 16.98
N ILE A 373 1.14 35.40 16.90
CA ILE A 373 -0.28 35.36 16.53
C ILE A 373 -1.10 35.14 17.81
N ASP A 374 -1.95 36.09 18.18
CA ASP A 374 -2.86 35.88 19.32
C ASP A 374 -3.98 34.88 18.94
N PRO A 375 -4.08 33.72 19.64
CA PRO A 375 -5.11 32.72 19.38
C PRO A 375 -6.55 33.24 19.41
N LYS A 376 -6.80 34.27 20.24
CA LYS A 376 -8.12 34.90 20.40
C LYS A 376 -8.51 35.73 19.16
N THR A 377 -7.55 36.29 18.43
CA THR A 377 -7.82 37.08 17.23
C THR A 377 -8.17 36.22 16.04
N LEU A 378 -7.62 35.00 15.92
CA LEU A 378 -8.00 34.03 14.88
C LEU A 378 -9.47 33.61 15.01
N ASN A 379 -9.92 33.31 16.22
CA ASN A 379 -11.33 32.97 16.46
C ASN A 379 -12.27 34.16 16.29
N LYS A 380 -11.84 35.39 16.62
CA LYS A 380 -12.61 36.62 16.36
C LYS A 380 -12.71 36.93 14.86
N ASN A 381 -11.64 36.78 14.11
CA ASN A 381 -11.66 37.04 12.66
C ASN A 381 -12.52 36.03 11.91
N ALA A 382 -12.52 34.76 12.31
CA ALA A 382 -13.45 33.77 11.78
C ALA A 382 -14.92 34.10 12.11
N THR A 383 -15.20 34.58 13.32
CA THR A 383 -16.56 35.00 13.75
C THR A 383 -16.97 36.39 13.23
N ILE A 384 -16.04 37.30 12.97
CA ILE A 384 -16.32 38.59 12.37
C ILE A 384 -16.71 38.45 10.90
N ASN A 385 -16.04 37.58 10.15
CA ASN A 385 -16.43 37.28 8.78
C ASN A 385 -17.80 36.59 8.68
N THR A 386 -18.18 35.78 9.66
CA THR A 386 -19.50 35.16 9.71
C THR A 386 -20.62 36.10 10.14
N ARG A 387 -20.32 37.15 10.93
CA ARG A 387 -21.31 38.20 11.29
C ARG A 387 -21.64 39.13 10.13
N SER A 388 -20.69 39.43 9.24
CA SER A 388 -20.92 40.26 8.06
C SER A 388 -21.80 39.59 7.01
N VAL A 389 -21.89 38.24 7.01
CA VAL A 389 -22.72 37.47 6.08
C VAL A 389 -24.22 37.52 6.46
N ASN A 390 -24.54 37.84 7.72
CA ASN A 390 -25.94 37.92 8.19
C ASN A 390 -26.49 39.36 8.23
N ALA A 391 -25.69 40.36 7.90
CA ALA A 391 -26.16 41.74 7.77
C ALA A 391 -26.56 42.02 6.33
N ALA A 392 -27.80 42.47 6.11
CA ALA A 392 -28.26 42.97 4.82
C ALA A 392 -27.25 43.98 4.19
N PRO A 393 -27.18 44.08 2.87
CA PRO A 393 -26.08 44.80 2.21
C PRO A 393 -26.09 46.28 2.58
N LYS A 394 -25.24 46.64 3.51
CA LYS A 394 -24.90 48.06 3.76
C LYS A 394 -23.62 48.38 3.03
N LYS A 395 -23.81 49.20 2.01
CA LYS A 395 -22.84 50.01 1.22
C LYS A 395 -21.35 49.69 1.41
N SER A 396 -20.82 49.23 0.32
CA SER A 396 -19.44 49.14 -0.14
C SER A 396 -18.39 49.96 0.64
N MET A 397 -17.33 49.31 1.08
CA MET A 397 -16.08 49.89 1.59
C MET A 397 -15.23 50.58 0.50
N THR A 398 -15.82 50.94 -0.63
CA THR A 398 -15.18 51.70 -1.73
C THR A 398 -15.08 53.18 -1.48
N GLN A 399 -15.65 53.70 -0.36
CA GLN A 399 -15.63 55.13 -0.11
C GLN A 399 -14.61 55.64 0.93
N LYS A 400 -13.75 54.77 1.47
CA LYS A 400 -12.65 55.20 2.38
C LYS A 400 -11.25 55.18 1.75
N ALA A 401 -11.14 54.75 0.49
CA ALA A 401 -9.88 54.80 -0.28
C ALA A 401 -9.75 56.05 -1.16
N ALA A 402 -10.75 56.93 -1.23
CA ALA A 402 -10.79 58.05 -2.13
C ALA A 402 -10.23 59.39 -1.61
N VAL A 403 -9.62 59.42 -0.43
CA VAL A 403 -9.10 60.68 0.15
C VAL A 403 -7.57 60.75 0.30
N LYS A 404 -6.83 59.75 -0.26
CA LYS A 404 -5.36 59.78 -0.19
C LYS A 404 -4.67 59.50 -1.56
N SER A 405 -5.19 60.02 -2.66
CA SER A 405 -4.63 59.78 -3.98
C SER A 405 -4.32 61.06 -4.77
N VAL A 406 -3.53 61.96 -4.20
CA VAL A 406 -3.02 63.10 -5.00
C VAL A 406 -1.48 63.18 -5.00
N SER A 407 -0.74 62.30 -4.35
CA SER A 407 0.73 62.35 -4.37
C SER A 407 1.44 61.09 -4.93
N ASP A 408 0.71 60.06 -5.42
CA ASP A 408 1.33 58.80 -5.81
C ASP A 408 1.32 58.50 -7.33
N LYS A 409 0.98 59.46 -8.18
CA LYS A 409 1.03 59.25 -9.66
C LYS A 409 2.46 59.11 -10.20
N GLU A 410 3.43 59.78 -9.63
CA GLU A 410 4.84 59.69 -10.09
C GLU A 410 5.57 58.42 -9.59
N LYS A 411 5.14 57.84 -8.47
CA LYS A 411 5.74 56.57 -7.99
C LYS A 411 5.23 55.32 -8.68
N ASN A 412 4.02 55.35 -9.27
CA ASN A 412 3.43 54.20 -9.94
C ASN A 412 3.93 53.99 -11.39
N GLU A 413 4.44 55.02 -12.07
CA GLU A 413 5.09 54.85 -13.38
C GLU A 413 6.50 54.22 -13.23
N ALA A 414 7.27 54.65 -12.25
CA ALA A 414 8.58 54.03 -11.97
C ALA A 414 8.47 52.55 -11.50
N ALA A 415 7.39 52.18 -10.79
CA ALA A 415 7.14 50.78 -10.39
C ALA A 415 6.64 49.89 -11.54
N LYS A 416 5.91 50.46 -12.53
CA LYS A 416 5.49 49.71 -13.73
C LYS A 416 6.66 49.40 -14.65
N ASP A 417 7.62 50.32 -14.81
CA ASP A 417 8.81 50.08 -15.62
C ASP A 417 9.79 49.09 -14.97
N SER A 418 9.92 49.07 -13.64
CA SER A 418 10.77 48.11 -12.96
C SER A 418 10.17 46.70 -12.99
N ILE A 419 8.85 46.52 -12.87
CA ILE A 419 8.17 45.22 -12.98
C ILE A 419 8.23 44.70 -14.42
N GLY A 420 8.15 45.56 -15.41
CA GLY A 420 8.26 45.21 -16.84
C GLY A 420 9.66 44.66 -17.22
N SER A 421 10.72 45.19 -16.60
CA SER A 421 12.10 44.75 -16.89
C SER A 421 12.49 43.42 -16.23
N TYR A 422 11.99 43.16 -15.03
CA TYR A 422 12.21 41.89 -14.35
C TYR A 422 11.49 40.70 -15.01
N ALA A 423 10.36 40.96 -15.66
CA ALA A 423 9.57 39.94 -16.35
C ALA A 423 10.21 39.47 -17.67
N LYS A 424 10.93 40.30 -18.38
CA LYS A 424 11.57 39.98 -19.67
C LYS A 424 12.77 39.03 -19.55
N ASN A 425 13.42 38.97 -18.40
CA ASN A 425 14.62 38.14 -18.16
C ASN A 425 14.36 36.91 -17.27
N ALA A 426 13.12 36.41 -17.23
CA ALA A 426 12.77 35.25 -16.45
C ALA A 426 13.45 33.95 -16.98
N LYS A 427 14.13 33.19 -16.10
CA LYS A 427 14.78 31.92 -16.47
C LYS A 427 13.78 30.97 -17.12
N PRO A 428 14.11 30.28 -18.23
CA PRO A 428 13.24 29.28 -18.86
C PRO A 428 12.75 28.25 -17.84
N GLY A 429 11.43 27.98 -17.82
CA GLY A 429 10.80 27.03 -16.89
C GLY A 429 10.38 27.60 -15.53
N SER A 430 10.73 28.85 -15.18
CA SER A 430 10.29 29.50 -13.93
C SER A 430 8.81 29.89 -13.96
N LEU A 431 8.21 30.09 -12.77
CA LEU A 431 6.82 30.57 -12.64
C LEU A 431 6.61 31.93 -13.34
N ALA A 432 7.62 32.80 -13.29
CA ALA A 432 7.60 34.09 -13.99
C ALA A 432 7.61 33.92 -15.52
N ALA A 433 8.37 32.96 -16.07
CA ALA A 433 8.35 32.65 -17.50
C ALA A 433 6.99 32.08 -17.95
N LYS A 434 6.35 31.24 -17.14
CA LYS A 434 5.00 30.72 -17.43
C LYS A 434 3.93 31.81 -17.38
N ALA A 435 4.01 32.72 -16.41
CA ALA A 435 3.11 33.87 -16.32
C ALA A 435 3.25 34.78 -17.52
N ASN A 436 4.46 35.01 -18.03
CA ASN A 436 4.70 35.79 -19.27
C ASN A 436 4.10 35.11 -20.49
N MET A 437 4.23 33.78 -20.63
CA MET A 437 3.59 33.06 -21.75
C MET A 437 2.07 33.21 -21.76
N VAL A 438 1.43 33.13 -20.59
CA VAL A 438 -0.03 33.29 -20.46
C VAL A 438 -0.46 34.70 -20.82
N ARG A 439 0.30 35.72 -20.40
CA ARG A 439 0.04 37.10 -20.76
C ARG A 439 0.18 37.36 -22.27
N ASP A 440 1.26 36.88 -22.86
CA ASP A 440 1.51 37.04 -24.31
C ASP A 440 0.47 36.28 -25.15
N TYR A 441 -0.03 35.15 -24.67
CA TYR A 441 -1.14 34.41 -25.30
C TYR A 441 -2.44 35.20 -25.23
N ASN A 442 -2.77 35.80 -24.08
CA ASN A 442 -3.98 36.60 -23.92
C ASN A 442 -3.93 37.93 -24.73
N GLU A 443 -2.76 38.56 -24.83
CA GLU A 443 -2.59 39.75 -25.66
C GLU A 443 -2.73 39.48 -27.18
N LYS A 444 -2.33 38.25 -27.63
CA LYS A 444 -2.50 37.83 -29.03
C LYS A 444 -3.94 37.47 -29.39
N ASN A 445 -4.72 36.98 -28.43
CA ASN A 445 -6.09 36.52 -28.68
C ASN A 445 -7.17 37.60 -28.38
N ASN A 446 -6.80 38.76 -27.84
CA ASN A 446 -7.69 39.89 -27.58
C ASN A 446 -7.53 41.05 -28.59
N LYS A 447 -6.95 40.76 -29.77
CA LYS A 447 -6.93 41.70 -30.91
C LYS A 447 -7.95 41.33 -31.97
#